data_e5cdc9b4a959d61bbd6f2b7450953388
#
_entry.id   e5cdc9b4a959d61bbd6f2b7450953388
#
_cell.length_a   1.000
_cell.length_b   1.000
_cell.length_c   1.000
_cell.angle_alpha   90.00
_cell.angle_beta   90.00
_cell.angle_gamma   90.00
#
_symmetry.space_group_name_H-M   'P 1'
#
loop_
_entity.id
_entity.type
_entity.pdbx_description
1 polymer ?
#
loop_
_entity_poly.entity_id
_entity_poly.type
_entity_poly.pdbx_seq_one_letter_code
_entity_poly.pdbx_strand_id
1 'polypeptide(L)'
;MIGAADRPYVYMEKKDNILDYVPLQNCQWGTDEKGKVYLIKEKTKNKLLKKIIGWLGRSQDFHIHLDELGSAAWLQVDGQRTILAISLILKQTFAEKVEPAETRLAHFFALLVRDRFVRWKSE
;
A
#
# COMPACT_ATOMS: atom_id res chain seq x y z
N MET A 1 14.40 12.20 -24.61
CA MET A 1 14.18 11.66 -24.49
C MET A 1 13.89 10.94 -24.53
N ILE A 2 13.82 11.30 -24.57
CA ILE A 2 13.53 10.56 -24.53
C ILE A 2 13.47 9.83 -24.40
N GLY A 3 13.49 10.18 -25.13
CA GLY A 3 13.20 8.77 -25.04
C GLY A 3 12.98 8.32 -23.69
N ALA A 4 13.31 9.02 -22.82
CA ALA A 4 13.07 8.72 -21.43
C ALA A 4 11.58 8.55 -21.14
N ALA A 5 10.76 9.18 -21.93
CA ALA A 5 9.33 9.20 -21.68
C ALA A 5 8.68 7.84 -21.73
N ASP A 6 9.27 6.91 -22.43
CA ASP A 6 8.67 5.60 -22.59
C ASP A 6 9.14 4.57 -21.60
N ARG A 7 9.91 4.99 -20.60
CA ARG A 7 10.44 4.06 -19.61
C ARG A 7 10.03 4.49 -18.21
N PRO A 8 8.95 3.93 -17.70
CA PRO A 8 8.40 4.40 -16.44
C PRO A 8 9.39 4.44 -15.28
N TYR A 9 10.24 3.42 -15.18
CA TYR A 9 11.17 3.37 -14.06
C TYR A 9 12.23 4.46 -14.11
N VAL A 10 12.45 5.03 -15.29
CA VAL A 10 13.43 6.11 -15.44
C VAL A 10 12.97 7.35 -14.70
N TYR A 11 11.68 7.51 -14.57
CA TYR A 11 11.13 8.67 -13.91
C TYR A 11 11.27 8.60 -12.41
N MET A 12 11.68 7.47 -11.90
CA MET A 12 11.95 7.32 -10.48
C MET A 12 13.29 7.91 -10.10
N GLU A 13 13.95 8.53 -11.05
CA GLU A 13 15.24 9.11 -10.78
C GLU A 13 15.08 10.45 -10.12
N LYS A 14 16.00 11.27 -10.33
CA LYS A 14 16.20 12.55 -9.72
C LYS A 14 14.96 13.37 -9.45
N LYS A 15 14.07 13.45 -10.43
CA LYS A 15 12.91 14.30 -10.32
C LYS A 15 11.80 13.70 -9.53
N ASP A 16 11.68 12.39 -9.66
CA ASP A 16 10.53 11.71 -9.11
C ASP A 16 10.88 11.10 -7.77
N ASN A 17 10.45 11.76 -6.74
CA ASN A 17 10.62 11.26 -5.40
C ASN A 17 9.39 10.45 -5.04
N ILE A 18 9.59 9.27 -4.48
CA ILE A 18 8.46 8.44 -4.09
C ILE A 18 7.51 9.17 -3.14
N LEU A 19 8.03 10.12 -2.38
CA LEU A 19 7.19 10.91 -1.47
C LEU A 19 6.15 11.74 -2.21
N ASP A 20 6.35 12.00 -3.47
CA ASP A 20 5.40 12.77 -4.28
C ASP A 20 4.36 11.90 -4.95
N TYR A 21 4.45 10.60 -4.77
CA TYR A 21 3.51 9.68 -5.39
C TYR A 21 2.25 9.58 -4.56
N VAL A 22 1.14 9.35 -5.25
CA VAL A 22 -0.16 9.16 -4.60
C VAL A 22 -0.51 7.69 -4.62
N PRO A 23 -0.57 7.04 -3.46
CA PRO A 23 -0.94 5.64 -3.42
C PRO A 23 -2.44 5.44 -3.58
N LEU A 24 -2.80 4.30 -4.16
CA LEU A 24 -4.19 3.87 -4.27
C LEU A 24 -4.30 2.49 -3.65
N GLN A 25 -5.34 2.28 -2.87
CA GLN A 25 -5.62 0.95 -2.31
C GLN A 25 -5.97 0.02 -3.46
N ASN A 26 -5.32 -1.12 -3.52
CA ASN A 26 -5.47 -2.05 -4.63
C ASN A 26 -5.82 -3.45 -4.16
N CYS A 27 -6.41 -3.58 -2.99
CA CYS A 27 -6.84 -4.86 -2.45
C CYS A 27 -8.03 -4.65 -1.53
N GLN A 28 -8.69 -5.73 -1.21
CA GLN A 28 -9.71 -5.69 -0.18
C GLN A 28 -9.03 -5.66 1.18
N TRP A 29 -9.71 -5.08 2.15
CA TRP A 29 -9.15 -4.95 3.48
C TRP A 29 -10.26 -4.77 4.51
N GLY A 30 -9.91 -4.88 5.76
CA GLY A 30 -10.86 -4.66 6.83
C GLY A 30 -10.13 -4.23 8.09
N THR A 31 -10.87 -4.11 9.17
CA THR A 31 -10.28 -3.77 10.47
C THR A 31 -10.66 -4.84 11.47
N ASP A 32 -9.77 -5.07 12.43
CA ASP A 32 -10.06 -6.02 13.50
C ASP A 32 -10.77 -5.31 14.65
N GLU A 33 -10.98 -6.05 15.75
CA GLU A 33 -11.69 -5.52 16.91
C GLU A 33 -11.02 -4.29 17.50
N LYS A 34 -9.71 -4.19 17.35
CA LYS A 34 -8.93 -3.08 17.89
C LYS A 34 -8.76 -1.94 16.90
N GLY A 35 -9.38 -2.05 15.73
CA GLY A 35 -9.27 -1.03 14.73
C GLY A 35 -8.03 -1.11 13.87
N LYS A 36 -7.22 -2.14 14.03
CA LYS A 36 -6.05 -2.32 13.18
C LYS A 36 -6.47 -2.91 11.84
N VAL A 37 -5.77 -2.47 10.80
CA VAL A 37 -6.10 -2.86 9.44
C VAL A 37 -5.48 -4.22 9.11
N TYR A 38 -6.21 -5.03 8.37
CA TYR A 38 -5.63 -6.19 7.72
C TYR A 38 -5.93 -6.13 6.23
N LEU A 39 -4.97 -6.57 5.43
CA LEU A 39 -5.10 -6.61 3.99
C LEU A 39 -5.38 -8.03 3.58
N ILE A 40 -6.18 -8.19 2.55
CA ILE A 40 -6.60 -9.51 2.09
C ILE A 40 -5.88 -9.83 0.79
N LYS A 41 -5.13 -10.91 0.79
CA LYS A 41 -4.40 -11.36 -0.38
C LYS A 41 -4.95 -12.71 -0.83
N GLU A 42 -5.36 -12.79 -2.08
CA GLU A 42 -5.84 -14.03 -2.62
C GLU A 42 -4.69 -14.96 -2.98
N LYS A 43 -4.82 -16.22 -2.63
CA LYS A 43 -3.77 -17.20 -2.92
C LYS A 43 -3.68 -17.54 -4.40
N THR A 44 -4.78 -17.45 -5.12
CA THR A 44 -4.78 -17.77 -6.52
C THR A 44 -5.64 -16.80 -7.28
N LYS A 45 -5.23 -16.49 -8.49
CA LYS A 45 -6.01 -15.64 -9.37
C LYS A 45 -6.82 -16.44 -10.37
N ASN A 46 -6.63 -17.74 -10.38
CA ASN A 46 -7.40 -18.60 -11.27
C ASN A 46 -8.79 -18.76 -10.68
N LYS A 47 -9.79 -18.20 -11.36
CA LYS A 47 -11.14 -18.21 -10.84
C LYS A 47 -11.73 -19.61 -10.72
N LEU A 48 -11.39 -20.49 -11.63
CA LEU A 48 -11.89 -21.86 -11.57
C LEU A 48 -11.28 -22.60 -10.39
N LEU A 49 -9.98 -22.48 -10.22
CA LEU A 49 -9.30 -23.13 -9.10
C LEU A 49 -9.78 -22.58 -7.77
N LYS A 50 -9.98 -21.26 -7.71
CA LYS A 50 -10.48 -20.62 -6.51
C LYS A 50 -11.86 -21.18 -6.15
N LYS A 51 -12.71 -21.37 -7.15
CA LYS A 51 -14.04 -21.91 -6.93
C LYS A 51 -13.99 -23.34 -6.42
N ILE A 52 -13.10 -24.15 -6.97
CA ILE A 52 -12.94 -25.54 -6.56
C ILE A 52 -12.46 -25.62 -5.11
N ILE A 53 -11.47 -24.82 -4.76
CA ILE A 53 -10.94 -24.82 -3.40
C ILE A 53 -11.98 -24.32 -2.42
N GLY A 54 -12.77 -23.33 -2.80
CA GLY A 54 -13.87 -22.85 -1.96
C GLY A 54 -14.90 -23.92 -1.73
N TRP A 55 -15.19 -24.70 -2.76
CA TRP A 55 -16.13 -25.80 -2.64
C TRP A 55 -15.63 -26.87 -1.68
N LEU A 56 -14.32 -27.04 -1.59
CA LEU A 56 -13.73 -27.97 -0.63
C LEU A 56 -13.66 -27.40 0.78
N GLY A 57 -14.15 -26.20 0.99
CA GLY A 57 -14.20 -25.59 2.32
C GLY A 57 -12.90 -25.02 2.79
N ARG A 58 -11.96 -24.76 1.87
CA ARG A 58 -10.67 -24.21 2.24
C ARG A 58 -10.61 -22.73 1.94
N SER A 59 -9.92 -22.00 2.80
CA SER A 59 -9.72 -20.60 2.59
C SER A 59 -8.69 -20.34 1.50
N GLN A 60 -8.99 -19.36 0.65
CA GLN A 60 -8.10 -18.95 -0.42
C GLN A 60 -7.28 -17.75 -0.04
N ASP A 61 -7.65 -17.07 1.03
CA ASP A 61 -7.12 -15.74 1.29
C ASP A 61 -6.19 -15.74 2.48
N PHE A 62 -5.18 -14.89 2.39
CA PHE A 62 -4.35 -14.54 3.54
C PHE A 62 -4.79 -13.19 4.07
N HIS A 63 -4.72 -13.04 5.38
CA HIS A 63 -4.89 -11.75 6.00
C HIS A 63 -3.52 -11.28 6.47
N ILE A 64 -3.11 -10.12 5.98
CA ILE A 64 -1.84 -9.50 6.37
C ILE A 64 -2.17 -8.40 7.36
N HIS A 65 -1.80 -8.57 8.60
CA HIS A 65 -2.15 -7.62 9.64
C HIS A 65 -1.12 -6.51 9.73
N LEU A 66 -1.58 -5.28 9.71
CA LEU A 66 -0.71 -4.13 9.84
C LEU A 66 -0.64 -3.72 11.30
N ASP A 67 0.52 -3.18 11.68
CA ASP A 67 0.66 -2.67 13.02
C ASP A 67 -0.05 -1.32 13.15
N GLU A 68 0.12 -0.66 14.28
CA GLU A 68 -0.57 0.58 14.54
C GLU A 68 -0.19 1.66 13.51
N LEU A 69 1.09 1.82 13.24
CA LEU A 69 1.54 2.82 12.28
C LEU A 69 1.13 2.48 10.86
N GLY A 70 1.26 1.22 10.47
CA GLY A 70 0.85 0.79 9.15
C GLY A 70 -0.64 0.95 8.95
N SER A 71 -1.43 0.65 9.97
CA SER A 71 -2.87 0.82 9.89
C SER A 71 -3.24 2.28 9.73
N ALA A 72 -2.59 3.16 10.49
CA ALA A 72 -2.85 4.59 10.38
C ALA A 72 -2.49 5.11 8.99
N ALA A 73 -1.36 4.65 8.44
CA ALA A 73 -0.95 5.07 7.11
C ALA A 73 -1.94 4.58 6.05
N TRP A 74 -2.38 3.34 6.16
CA TRP A 74 -3.32 2.77 5.20
C TRP A 74 -4.63 3.56 5.18
N LEU A 75 -5.12 3.95 6.36
CA LEU A 75 -6.39 4.66 6.45
C LEU A 75 -6.31 6.07 5.87
N GLN A 76 -5.12 6.60 5.68
CA GLN A 76 -4.95 7.93 5.09
C GLN A 76 -4.87 7.88 3.56
N VAL A 77 -4.86 6.69 2.98
CA VAL A 77 -4.82 6.55 1.52
C VAL A 77 -6.21 6.85 0.98
N ASP A 78 -6.34 7.95 0.26
CA ASP A 78 -7.62 8.41 -0.24
C ASP A 78 -7.61 8.73 -1.73
N GLY A 79 -6.52 8.40 -2.41
CA GLY A 79 -6.40 8.67 -3.84
C GLY A 79 -6.03 10.11 -4.16
N GLN A 80 -5.79 10.92 -3.14
CA GLN A 80 -5.41 12.33 -3.31
C GLN A 80 -4.12 12.66 -2.59
N ARG A 81 -3.90 12.09 -1.43
CA ARG A 81 -2.73 12.40 -0.62
C ARG A 81 -1.50 11.72 -1.16
N THR A 82 -0.40 12.48 -1.18
CA THR A 82 0.90 11.91 -1.47
C THR A 82 1.43 11.19 -0.23
N ILE A 83 2.48 10.40 -0.42
CA ILE A 83 3.13 9.76 0.73
C ILE A 83 3.64 10.82 1.68
N LEU A 84 4.16 11.93 1.16
CA LEU A 84 4.63 13.02 2.02
C LEU A 84 3.48 13.57 2.87
N ALA A 85 2.32 13.80 2.27
CA ALA A 85 1.17 14.31 3.01
C ALA A 85 0.77 13.33 4.11
N ILE A 86 0.78 12.04 3.81
CA ILE A 86 0.46 11.02 4.81
C ILE A 86 1.49 11.04 5.94
N SER A 87 2.77 11.18 5.60
CA SER A 87 3.81 11.22 6.63
C SER A 87 3.62 12.41 7.57
N LEU A 88 3.21 13.55 7.03
CA LEU A 88 2.97 14.73 7.87
C LEU A 88 1.80 14.51 8.83
N ILE A 89 0.77 13.82 8.37
CA ILE A 89 -0.36 13.49 9.22
C ILE A 89 0.09 12.57 10.35
N LEU A 90 0.89 11.56 10.03
CA LEU A 90 1.36 10.63 11.06
C LEU A 90 2.29 11.28 12.05
N LYS A 91 3.08 12.26 11.60
CA LYS A 91 3.92 13.02 12.52
C LYS A 91 3.08 13.75 13.55
N GLN A 92 1.95 14.29 13.15
CA GLN A 92 1.07 15.00 14.07
C GLN A 92 0.44 14.04 15.08
N THR A 93 0.17 12.82 14.65
CA THR A 93 -0.52 11.85 15.51
C THR A 93 0.44 11.11 16.44
N PHE A 94 1.58 10.70 15.93
CA PHE A 94 2.50 9.83 16.66
C PHE A 94 3.77 10.50 17.12
N ALA A 95 4.00 11.72 16.67
CA ALA A 95 5.19 12.49 17.04
C ALA A 95 6.46 11.68 16.78
N GLU A 96 7.35 11.61 17.73
CA GLU A 96 8.64 10.95 17.52
C GLU A 96 8.55 9.44 17.32
N LYS A 97 7.44 8.83 17.67
CA LYS A 97 7.30 7.39 17.49
C LYS A 97 7.32 6.97 16.03
N VAL A 98 6.96 7.87 15.13
CA VAL A 98 6.93 7.55 13.71
C VAL A 98 8.22 7.92 13.00
N GLU A 99 9.11 8.66 13.64
CA GLU A 99 10.31 9.14 12.97
C GLU A 99 11.32 8.03 12.72
N PRO A 100 12.01 8.03 11.61
CA PRO A 100 11.94 9.02 10.51
C PRO A 100 10.76 8.71 9.60
N ALA A 101 9.72 9.53 9.69
CA ALA A 101 8.44 9.22 9.08
C ALA A 101 8.52 9.06 7.56
N GLU A 102 9.17 10.00 6.89
CA GLU A 102 9.22 9.94 5.43
C GLU A 102 9.88 8.67 4.94
N THR A 103 11.01 8.30 5.56
CA THR A 103 11.73 7.09 5.17
C THR A 103 10.90 5.85 5.45
N ARG A 104 10.27 5.80 6.61
CA ARG A 104 9.49 4.63 6.98
C ARG A 104 8.27 4.47 6.07
N LEU A 105 7.59 5.56 5.74
CA LEU A 105 6.42 5.47 4.88
C LEU A 105 6.80 5.18 3.44
N ALA A 106 7.91 5.74 2.97
CA ALA A 106 8.38 5.42 1.62
C ALA A 106 8.66 3.92 1.52
N HIS A 107 9.32 3.34 2.52
CA HIS A 107 9.61 1.92 2.52
C HIS A 107 8.33 1.09 2.62
N PHE A 108 7.43 1.49 3.51
CA PHE A 108 6.16 0.80 3.70
C PHE A 108 5.36 0.72 2.40
N PHE A 109 5.18 1.87 1.74
CA PHE A 109 4.39 1.88 0.52
C PHE A 109 5.11 1.18 -0.64
N ALA A 110 6.44 1.26 -0.68
CA ALA A 110 7.19 0.54 -1.71
C ALA A 110 6.97 -0.97 -1.58
N LEU A 111 6.96 -1.48 -0.35
CA LEU A 111 6.70 -2.90 -0.12
C LEU A 111 5.27 -3.27 -0.53
N LEU A 112 4.31 -2.41 -0.21
CA LEU A 112 2.92 -2.68 -0.57
C LEU A 112 2.71 -2.65 -2.08
N VAL A 113 3.42 -1.78 -2.79
CA VAL A 113 3.34 -1.75 -4.25
C VAL A 113 3.99 -3.00 -4.83
N ARG A 114 5.13 -3.40 -4.28
CA ARG A 114 5.79 -4.62 -4.75
C ARG A 114 4.87 -5.82 -4.66
N ASP A 115 4.10 -5.91 -3.59
CA ASP A 115 3.21 -7.03 -3.36
C ASP A 115 1.80 -6.77 -3.88
N ARG A 116 1.61 -5.66 -4.58
CA ARG A 116 0.36 -5.32 -5.28
C ARG A 116 -0.82 -5.01 -4.37
N PHE A 117 -0.56 -4.70 -3.13
CA PHE A 117 -1.62 -4.19 -2.24
C PHE A 117 -1.93 -2.74 -2.52
N VAL A 118 -0.98 -2.02 -3.08
CA VAL A 118 -1.09 -0.61 -3.43
C VAL A 118 -0.60 -0.45 -4.86
N ARG A 119 -1.21 0.48 -5.59
CA ARG A 119 -0.67 0.90 -6.87
C ARG A 119 -0.56 2.42 -6.84
N TRP A 120 0.29 2.93 -7.71
CA TRP A 120 0.44 4.38 -7.80
C TRP A 120 -0.65 4.96 -8.69
N LYS A 121 -1.15 6.11 -8.28
CA LYS A 121 -2.09 6.83 -9.12
C LYS A 121 -1.36 7.30 -10.37
N SER A 122 -1.95 7.01 -11.53
CA SER A 122 -1.40 7.48 -12.79
C SER A 122 -2.08 8.78 -13.17
N GLU A 123 -1.37 9.55 -13.99
CA GLU A 123 -1.90 10.83 -14.42
C GLU A 123 -2.69 10.76 -15.70
#